data_22eaf37ea2ec0ea0d017c9f0be913e8c
#
_entry.id   22eaf37ea2ec0ea0d017c9f0be913e8c
#
_cell.length_a   1.000
_cell.length_b   1.000
_cell.length_c   1.000
_cell.angle_alpha   90.00
_cell.angle_beta   90.00
_cell.angle_gamma   90.00
#
_symmetry.space_group_name_H-M   'P 1'
#
loop_
_entity.id
_entity.type
_entity.pdbx_description
1 polymer ?
#
loop_
_entity_poly.entity_id
_entity_poly.type
_entity_poly.pdbx_seq_one_letter_code
_entity_poly.pdbx_strand_id
1 'polypeptide(L)'
;VYHRIIDKSVCSAEAISLKRALFFVFCWIFLRIFIEGVLEAHHSIGFASFSYKSLLTYFLHFPLFYASLFFLLVIIISALLKEPAGKVTKVASIGLGAIILVPLIDWSIGHGFMITYPLRLEPYFMNFLNPFVSLVHIGVSPGQRVVIVFISLLIAFYTYAKTSDYFRALGLFFLSLGVIIIFGGLTTLLAANHPERIFATGGILYTDTQKYCVLYLLLFSTLAFLYLFMLDRGFMRSVCKTLRLERMTFYGGLAIFGFGISLVYKGVRFQVGSFNYLGIMTMFLSLALGYWGLQVFNDLFDVGTDRMTGRNNPLLKGVKRENYRRFSMMLMALALCYAVIINFPASLILYAYLLLGILYSLPPVRLKRIPIVSTVVIAVAVILSIALGFSVYYGGQAINALPAKILLPTLLAVTLGFTAKDIGHIDGDKAHGVITLPVLLYKPGTFSGRLPIAGLVSVSYLIYAFFIPQVITGAVLFGTGTLLYTLFTKRTSELFYFVMLYLFGAYLFYMLIRISPL
;
A
#
# COMPACT_ATOMS: atom_id res chain seq x y z
N VAL A 1 -48.91 7.23 -1.46
CA VAL A 1 -48.32 6.89 -2.77
C VAL A 1 -46.84 7.17 -2.76
N TYR A 2 -46.38 8.40 -2.39
CA TYR A 2 -44.96 8.78 -2.40
C TYR A 2 -44.08 7.90 -1.50
N HIS A 3 -44.50 7.60 -0.25
CA HIS A 3 -43.74 6.71 0.66
C HIS A 3 -43.53 5.31 0.05
N ARG A 4 -44.55 4.73 -0.60
CA ARG A 4 -44.42 3.39 -1.25
C ARG A 4 -43.43 3.40 -2.43
N ILE A 5 -43.38 4.49 -3.20
CA ILE A 5 -42.43 4.60 -4.33
C ILE A 5 -41.00 4.72 -3.81
N ILE A 6 -40.79 5.55 -2.78
CA ILE A 6 -39.49 5.75 -2.13
C ILE A 6 -38.97 4.43 -1.55
N ASP A 7 -39.78 3.74 -0.75
CA ASP A 7 -39.43 2.46 -0.14
C ASP A 7 -39.11 1.42 -1.20
N LYS A 8 -39.91 1.33 -2.28
CA LYS A 8 -39.67 0.40 -3.38
C LYS A 8 -38.33 0.69 -4.09
N SER A 9 -37.98 1.94 -4.32
CA SER A 9 -36.72 2.33 -4.97
C SER A 9 -35.52 2.01 -4.08
N VAL A 10 -35.60 2.31 -2.79
CA VAL A 10 -34.53 1.98 -1.83
C VAL A 10 -34.38 0.46 -1.68
N CYS A 11 -35.48 -0.28 -1.54
CA CYS A 11 -35.45 -1.75 -1.46
C CYS A 11 -34.86 -2.38 -2.72
N SER A 12 -35.18 -1.88 -3.91
CA SER A 12 -34.60 -2.40 -5.16
C SER A 12 -33.10 -2.14 -5.24
N ALA A 13 -32.63 -0.97 -4.78
CA ALA A 13 -31.22 -0.65 -4.69
C ALA A 13 -30.48 -1.55 -3.66
N GLU A 14 -31.09 -1.81 -2.51
CA GLU A 14 -30.55 -2.72 -1.50
C GLU A 14 -30.51 -4.20 -1.95
N ALA A 15 -31.32 -4.59 -2.93
CA ALA A 15 -31.35 -5.95 -3.48
C ALA A 15 -30.11 -6.29 -4.34
N ILE A 16 -29.38 -5.28 -4.84
CA ILE A 16 -28.17 -5.48 -5.63
C ILE A 16 -27.11 -6.21 -4.79
N SER A 17 -26.34 -7.10 -5.41
CA SER A 17 -25.22 -7.73 -4.70
C SER A 17 -24.11 -6.72 -4.39
N LEU A 18 -23.45 -6.85 -3.25
CA LEU A 18 -22.35 -5.95 -2.85
C LEU A 18 -21.22 -5.92 -3.90
N LYS A 19 -20.96 -7.05 -4.57
CA LYS A 19 -19.96 -7.11 -5.66
C LYS A 19 -20.32 -6.20 -6.83
N ARG A 20 -21.59 -6.23 -7.26
CA ARG A 20 -22.11 -5.35 -8.33
C ARG A 20 -22.07 -3.89 -7.91
N ALA A 21 -22.43 -3.60 -6.66
CA ALA A 21 -22.36 -2.23 -6.13
C ALA A 21 -20.92 -1.67 -6.17
N LEU A 22 -19.94 -2.41 -5.69
CA LEU A 22 -18.53 -2.00 -5.76
C LEU A 22 -18.00 -1.90 -7.20
N PHE A 23 -18.47 -2.79 -8.09
CA PHE A 23 -18.15 -2.68 -9.51
C PHE A 23 -18.74 -1.41 -10.14
N PHE A 24 -19.97 -1.02 -9.79
CA PHE A 24 -20.55 0.25 -10.23
C PHE A 24 -19.75 1.45 -9.75
N VAL A 25 -19.29 1.47 -8.50
CA VAL A 25 -18.42 2.54 -8.00
C VAL A 25 -17.19 2.71 -8.89
N PHE A 26 -16.53 1.59 -9.22
CA PHE A 26 -15.39 1.60 -10.12
C PHE A 26 -15.77 2.13 -11.52
N CYS A 27 -16.84 1.60 -12.12
CA CYS A 27 -17.30 2.01 -13.44
C CYS A 27 -17.65 3.49 -13.51
N TRP A 28 -18.39 4.03 -12.52
CA TRP A 28 -18.79 5.44 -12.50
C TRP A 28 -17.58 6.38 -12.40
N ILE A 29 -16.60 6.04 -11.55
CA ILE A 29 -15.39 6.85 -11.39
C ILE A 29 -14.61 6.90 -12.73
N PHE A 30 -14.34 5.75 -13.34
CA PHE A 30 -13.57 5.72 -14.59
C PHE A 30 -14.36 6.28 -15.78
N LEU A 31 -15.67 6.05 -15.85
CA LEU A 31 -16.52 6.64 -16.89
C LEU A 31 -16.54 8.18 -16.79
N ARG A 32 -16.66 8.72 -15.56
CA ARG A 32 -16.57 10.17 -15.35
C ARG A 32 -15.23 10.73 -15.85
N ILE A 33 -14.11 10.09 -15.47
CA ILE A 33 -12.76 10.50 -15.88
C ILE A 33 -12.61 10.43 -17.41
N PHE A 34 -13.15 9.37 -18.02
CA PHE A 34 -13.11 9.22 -19.47
C PHE A 34 -13.91 10.31 -20.18
N ILE A 35 -15.14 10.58 -19.73
CA ILE A 35 -15.99 11.64 -20.31
C ILE A 35 -15.31 13.01 -20.18
N GLU A 36 -14.76 13.33 -19.00
CA GLU A 36 -14.01 14.57 -18.77
C GLU A 36 -12.81 14.68 -19.73
N GLY A 37 -12.01 13.61 -19.85
CA GLY A 37 -10.85 13.58 -20.75
C GLY A 37 -11.22 13.72 -22.23
N VAL A 38 -12.40 13.26 -22.65
CA VAL A 38 -12.88 13.40 -24.04
C VAL A 38 -13.48 14.79 -24.29
N LEU A 39 -14.33 15.28 -23.39
CA LEU A 39 -15.05 16.55 -23.59
C LEU A 39 -14.17 17.78 -23.35
N GLU A 40 -13.22 17.67 -22.41
CA GLU A 40 -12.34 18.77 -21.99
C GLU A 40 -10.93 18.67 -22.61
N ALA A 41 -10.72 17.80 -23.60
CA ALA A 41 -9.40 17.52 -24.21
C ALA A 41 -8.70 18.76 -24.79
N HIS A 42 -9.44 19.83 -25.12
CA HIS A 42 -8.88 21.08 -25.58
C HIS A 42 -8.25 21.95 -24.49
N HIS A 43 -8.58 21.71 -23.24
CA HIS A 43 -8.15 22.51 -22.08
C HIS A 43 -7.30 21.74 -21.07
N SER A 44 -7.30 20.44 -21.15
CA SER A 44 -6.51 19.56 -20.28
C SER A 44 -5.40 18.85 -21.06
N ILE A 45 -4.42 18.33 -20.34
CA ILE A 45 -3.49 17.32 -20.85
C ILE A 45 -4.33 16.07 -21.14
N GLY A 46 -5.08 16.08 -22.26
CA GLY A 46 -5.94 14.96 -22.65
C GLY A 46 -5.14 13.67 -22.85
N PHE A 47 -5.86 12.58 -23.12
CA PHE A 47 -5.25 11.27 -23.42
C PHE A 47 -4.27 11.29 -24.62
N ALA A 48 -4.19 12.40 -25.37
CA ALA A 48 -3.30 12.57 -26.52
C ALA A 48 -1.80 12.59 -26.15
N SER A 49 -1.43 12.99 -24.92
CA SER A 49 -0.04 12.95 -24.43
C SER A 49 0.05 12.08 -23.19
N PHE A 50 0.21 10.78 -23.38
CA PHE A 50 0.37 9.85 -22.27
C PHE A 50 1.75 10.06 -21.63
N SER A 51 1.75 10.56 -20.40
CA SER A 51 2.94 10.80 -19.61
C SER A 51 2.79 10.14 -18.23
N TYR A 52 3.90 10.00 -17.51
CA TYR A 52 3.83 9.50 -16.11
C TYR A 52 2.94 10.40 -15.23
N LYS A 53 2.95 11.73 -15.43
CA LYS A 53 2.06 12.65 -14.73
C LYS A 53 0.59 12.36 -15.08
N SER A 54 0.26 12.12 -16.35
CA SER A 54 -1.10 11.75 -16.79
C SER A 54 -1.55 10.43 -16.17
N LEU A 55 -0.67 9.42 -16.11
CA LEU A 55 -0.94 8.16 -15.45
C LEU A 55 -1.30 8.39 -13.96
N LEU A 56 -0.50 9.14 -13.24
CA LEU A 56 -0.77 9.44 -11.84
C LEU A 56 -2.09 10.21 -11.67
N THR A 57 -2.37 11.18 -12.53
CA THR A 57 -3.57 12.02 -12.44
C THR A 57 -4.85 11.22 -12.70
N TYR A 58 -4.91 10.51 -13.82
CA TYR A 58 -6.15 9.85 -14.26
C TYR A 58 -6.37 8.46 -13.66
N PHE A 59 -5.31 7.72 -13.32
CA PHE A 59 -5.44 6.37 -12.78
C PHE A 59 -5.24 6.28 -11.27
N LEU A 60 -4.70 7.30 -10.62
CA LEU A 60 -4.52 7.30 -9.16
C LEU A 60 -5.19 8.50 -8.49
N HIS A 61 -4.82 9.73 -8.83
CA HIS A 61 -5.29 10.92 -8.11
C HIS A 61 -6.82 11.03 -8.10
N PHE A 62 -7.46 11.12 -9.26
CA PHE A 62 -8.91 11.23 -9.33
C PHE A 62 -9.65 9.98 -8.82
N PRO A 63 -9.28 8.74 -9.22
CA PRO A 63 -9.93 7.55 -8.68
C PRO A 63 -9.83 7.45 -7.16
N LEU A 64 -8.67 7.72 -6.58
CA LEU A 64 -8.47 7.68 -5.13
C LEU A 64 -9.26 8.78 -4.41
N PHE A 65 -9.34 9.97 -4.99
CA PHE A 65 -10.18 11.05 -4.47
C PHE A 65 -11.64 10.62 -4.34
N TYR A 66 -12.26 10.18 -5.45
CA TYR A 66 -13.67 9.78 -5.46
C TYR A 66 -13.94 8.54 -4.62
N ALA A 67 -13.06 7.54 -4.69
CA ALA A 67 -13.21 6.33 -3.89
C ALA A 67 -13.07 6.61 -2.39
N SER A 68 -12.13 7.46 -1.98
CA SER A 68 -11.96 7.85 -0.58
C SER A 68 -13.18 8.61 -0.06
N LEU A 69 -13.68 9.58 -0.84
CA LEU A 69 -14.89 10.32 -0.47
C LEU A 69 -16.11 9.41 -0.38
N PHE A 70 -16.26 8.47 -1.32
CA PHE A 70 -17.33 7.49 -1.31
C PHE A 70 -17.30 6.65 -0.03
N PHE A 71 -16.14 6.04 0.31
CA PHE A 71 -16.03 5.24 1.54
C PHE A 71 -16.21 6.06 2.80
N LEU A 72 -15.73 7.30 2.83
CA LEU A 72 -15.93 8.21 3.95
C LEU A 72 -17.42 8.47 4.19
N LEU A 73 -18.16 8.83 3.15
CA LEU A 73 -19.61 9.06 3.25
C LEU A 73 -20.36 7.78 3.65
N VAL A 74 -20.04 6.63 3.07
CA VAL A 74 -20.63 5.34 3.45
C VAL A 74 -20.40 5.03 4.94
N ILE A 75 -19.19 5.24 5.45
CA ILE A 75 -18.86 5.01 6.87
C ILE A 75 -19.67 5.95 7.76
N ILE A 76 -19.72 7.25 7.43
CA ILE A 76 -20.47 8.26 8.22
C ILE A 76 -21.97 7.92 8.24
N ILE A 77 -22.56 7.69 7.07
CA ILE A 77 -23.98 7.38 6.94
C ILE A 77 -24.32 6.08 7.69
N SER A 78 -23.51 5.03 7.49
CA SER A 78 -23.70 3.75 8.18
C SER A 78 -23.65 3.90 9.70
N ALA A 79 -22.70 4.68 10.23
CA ALA A 79 -22.56 4.91 11.66
C ALA A 79 -23.73 5.70 12.24
N LEU A 80 -24.17 6.77 11.57
CA LEU A 80 -25.23 7.66 12.06
C LEU A 80 -26.64 7.04 11.94
N LEU A 81 -26.90 6.31 10.87
CA LEU A 81 -28.18 5.63 10.69
C LEU A 81 -28.22 4.25 11.37
N LYS A 82 -27.09 3.77 11.89
CA LYS A 82 -26.93 2.40 12.42
C LYS A 82 -27.31 1.30 11.40
N GLU A 83 -27.18 1.62 10.11
CA GLU A 83 -27.44 0.68 9.03
C GLU A 83 -26.16 -0.09 8.66
N PRO A 84 -26.26 -1.38 8.26
CA PRO A 84 -25.11 -2.16 7.80
C PRO A 84 -24.38 -1.46 6.64
N ALA A 85 -23.06 -1.31 6.74
CA ALA A 85 -22.25 -0.63 5.72
C ALA A 85 -22.46 -1.21 4.30
N GLY A 86 -22.68 -2.52 4.19
CA GLY A 86 -22.99 -3.17 2.92
C GLY A 86 -24.31 -2.72 2.27
N LYS A 87 -25.34 -2.38 3.05
CA LYS A 87 -26.61 -1.84 2.52
C LYS A 87 -26.41 -0.40 2.04
N VAL A 88 -25.78 0.43 2.87
CA VAL A 88 -25.48 1.82 2.50
C VAL A 88 -24.63 1.88 1.23
N THR A 89 -23.61 1.01 1.09
CA THR A 89 -22.78 0.90 -0.12
C THR A 89 -23.61 0.64 -1.38
N LYS A 90 -24.59 -0.26 -1.30
CA LYS A 90 -25.43 -0.63 -2.46
C LYS A 90 -26.25 0.56 -2.96
N VAL A 91 -26.85 1.32 -2.07
CA VAL A 91 -27.63 2.52 -2.42
C VAL A 91 -26.71 3.64 -2.89
N ALA A 92 -25.64 3.93 -2.12
CA ALA A 92 -24.67 4.96 -2.44
C ALA A 92 -23.95 4.72 -3.78
N SER A 93 -23.73 3.46 -4.18
CA SER A 93 -23.11 3.13 -5.47
C SER A 93 -23.95 3.56 -6.67
N ILE A 94 -25.28 3.56 -6.56
CA ILE A 94 -26.18 4.08 -7.60
C ILE A 94 -26.11 5.61 -7.61
N GLY A 95 -26.22 6.23 -6.43
CA GLY A 95 -26.16 7.70 -6.28
C GLY A 95 -24.84 8.30 -6.77
N LEU A 96 -23.74 7.55 -6.66
CA LEU A 96 -22.44 7.98 -7.18
C LEU A 96 -22.44 8.20 -8.69
N GLY A 97 -23.34 7.56 -9.45
CA GLY A 97 -23.50 7.80 -10.88
C GLY A 97 -23.75 9.26 -11.24
N ALA A 98 -24.24 10.07 -10.29
CA ALA A 98 -24.43 11.50 -10.47
C ALA A 98 -23.12 12.26 -10.79
N ILE A 99 -21.96 11.73 -10.43
CA ILE A 99 -20.66 12.37 -10.76
C ILE A 99 -20.42 12.51 -12.27
N ILE A 100 -21.09 11.70 -13.09
CA ILE A 100 -21.02 11.80 -14.56
C ILE A 100 -21.63 13.11 -15.06
N LEU A 101 -22.60 13.66 -14.34
CA LEU A 101 -23.22 14.93 -14.70
C LEU A 101 -22.25 16.10 -14.64
N VAL A 102 -21.18 16.02 -13.84
CA VAL A 102 -20.20 17.09 -13.70
C VAL A 102 -19.60 17.50 -15.04
N PRO A 103 -18.87 16.65 -15.77
CA PRO A 103 -18.28 17.05 -17.05
C PRO A 103 -19.32 17.40 -18.12
N LEU A 104 -20.53 16.82 -18.06
CA LEU A 104 -21.62 17.16 -18.98
C LEU A 104 -22.15 18.59 -18.76
N ILE A 105 -22.37 18.97 -17.49
CA ILE A 105 -22.79 20.33 -17.13
C ILE A 105 -21.68 21.32 -17.47
N ASP A 106 -20.45 21.04 -17.09
CA ASP A 106 -19.29 21.91 -17.34
C ASP A 106 -19.09 22.15 -18.83
N TRP A 107 -19.19 21.08 -19.63
CA TRP A 107 -19.12 21.21 -21.10
C TRP A 107 -20.26 22.03 -21.68
N SER A 108 -21.49 21.86 -21.17
CA SER A 108 -22.67 22.64 -21.68
C SER A 108 -22.60 24.13 -21.38
N ILE A 109 -21.92 24.52 -20.27
CA ILE A 109 -21.82 25.93 -19.85
C ILE A 109 -20.62 26.64 -20.51
N GLY A 110 -19.47 25.98 -20.61
CA GLY A 110 -18.23 26.64 -21.03
C GLY A 110 -17.22 25.76 -21.76
N HIS A 111 -17.64 24.61 -22.29
CA HIS A 111 -16.79 23.66 -22.99
C HIS A 111 -15.63 23.09 -22.14
N GLY A 112 -15.80 23.07 -20.82
CA GLY A 112 -14.83 22.56 -19.86
C GLY A 112 -14.09 23.65 -19.09
N PHE A 113 -13.61 23.28 -17.90
CA PHE A 113 -12.97 24.20 -16.98
C PHE A 113 -11.68 23.61 -16.41
N MET A 114 -10.59 24.34 -16.55
CA MET A 114 -9.34 24.00 -15.92
C MET A 114 -9.43 24.30 -14.41
N ILE A 115 -9.60 23.26 -13.59
CA ILE A 115 -9.67 23.40 -12.15
C ILE A 115 -8.26 23.43 -11.57
N THR A 116 -7.91 24.56 -10.93
CA THR A 116 -6.67 24.67 -10.17
C THR A 116 -6.98 24.58 -8.67
N TYR A 117 -6.13 23.86 -7.92
CA TYR A 117 -6.25 23.86 -6.47
C TYR A 117 -5.86 25.23 -5.92
N PRO A 118 -6.75 25.92 -5.18
CA PRO A 118 -6.42 27.21 -4.62
C PRO A 118 -5.40 27.09 -3.50
N LEU A 119 -4.49 28.06 -3.41
CA LEU A 119 -3.46 28.11 -2.37
C LEU A 119 -3.97 28.71 -1.06
N ARG A 120 -5.14 29.34 -1.07
CA ARG A 120 -5.77 29.96 0.09
C ARG A 120 -7.17 29.41 0.28
N LEU A 121 -7.60 29.31 1.54
CA LEU A 121 -8.91 28.81 1.89
C LEU A 121 -10.03 29.77 1.49
N GLU A 122 -9.79 31.09 1.63
CA GLU A 122 -10.79 32.10 1.33
C GLU A 122 -11.34 32.00 -0.10
N PRO A 123 -10.55 32.00 -1.18
CA PRO A 123 -11.07 31.82 -2.54
C PRO A 123 -11.82 30.51 -2.73
N TYR A 124 -11.41 29.46 -2.04
CA TYR A 124 -12.06 28.16 -2.12
C TYR A 124 -13.48 28.22 -1.56
N PHE A 125 -13.66 28.75 -0.33
CA PHE A 125 -14.97 28.87 0.29
C PHE A 125 -15.87 29.91 -0.41
N MET A 126 -15.32 31.04 -0.82
CA MET A 126 -16.07 32.06 -1.55
C MET A 126 -16.63 31.52 -2.87
N ASN A 127 -15.87 30.70 -3.57
CA ASN A 127 -16.34 30.05 -4.81
C ASN A 127 -17.43 29.01 -4.56
N PHE A 128 -17.49 28.39 -3.38
CA PHE A 128 -18.59 27.52 -3.00
C PHE A 128 -19.86 28.29 -2.66
N LEU A 129 -19.73 29.37 -1.92
CA LEU A 129 -20.86 30.12 -1.37
C LEU A 129 -21.52 31.04 -2.40
N ASN A 130 -20.78 31.46 -3.44
CA ASN A 130 -21.30 32.38 -4.46
C ASN A 130 -21.51 31.66 -5.81
N PRO A 131 -22.75 31.24 -6.13
CA PRO A 131 -23.04 30.55 -7.39
C PRO A 131 -22.92 31.44 -8.63
N PHE A 132 -22.86 32.76 -8.46
CA PHE A 132 -22.86 33.76 -9.54
C PHE A 132 -21.47 34.32 -9.87
N VAL A 133 -20.45 34.02 -9.09
CA VAL A 133 -19.08 34.48 -9.35
C VAL A 133 -18.44 33.67 -10.45
N SER A 134 -18.32 34.33 -11.55
CA SER A 134 -17.38 34.37 -12.67
C SER A 134 -16.48 33.14 -12.91
N LEU A 135 -16.33 32.89 -14.12
CA LEU A 135 -15.36 32.32 -15.07
C LEU A 135 -13.94 31.94 -14.54
N VAL A 136 -13.51 32.36 -13.37
CA VAL A 136 -12.25 31.91 -12.73
C VAL A 136 -12.56 30.74 -11.81
N HIS A 137 -12.36 29.53 -12.35
CA HIS A 137 -12.73 28.29 -11.66
C HIS A 137 -11.61 27.84 -10.73
N ILE A 138 -11.49 28.52 -9.60
CA ILE A 138 -10.56 28.16 -8.54
C ILE A 138 -11.24 27.14 -7.63
N GLY A 139 -10.80 25.91 -7.70
CA GLY A 139 -11.15 24.83 -6.76
C GLY A 139 -12.41 24.05 -7.05
N VAL A 140 -13.43 24.61 -7.69
CA VAL A 140 -14.73 23.95 -7.94
C VAL A 140 -15.37 24.45 -9.24
N SER A 141 -15.77 23.52 -10.11
CA SER A 141 -16.52 23.86 -11.33
C SER A 141 -18.00 24.07 -11.05
N PRO A 142 -18.76 24.73 -11.95
CA PRO A 142 -20.21 24.86 -11.88
C PRO A 142 -20.92 23.50 -11.75
N GLY A 143 -20.52 22.51 -12.58
CA GLY A 143 -21.08 21.17 -12.54
C GLY A 143 -20.81 20.46 -11.21
N GLN A 144 -19.63 20.64 -10.63
CA GLN A 144 -19.33 20.10 -9.31
C GLN A 144 -20.25 20.69 -8.24
N ARG A 145 -20.53 21.99 -8.23
CA ARG A 145 -21.43 22.64 -7.26
C ARG A 145 -22.83 22.03 -7.31
N VAL A 146 -23.39 21.91 -8.52
CA VAL A 146 -24.73 21.32 -8.72
C VAL A 146 -24.76 19.88 -8.23
N VAL A 147 -23.78 19.08 -8.62
CA VAL A 147 -23.74 17.65 -8.27
C VAL A 147 -23.49 17.42 -6.78
N ILE A 148 -22.69 18.25 -6.10
CA ILE A 148 -22.46 18.16 -4.66
C ILE A 148 -23.77 18.38 -3.89
N VAL A 149 -24.52 19.41 -4.24
CA VAL A 149 -25.86 19.66 -3.64
C VAL A 149 -26.80 18.49 -3.95
N PHE A 150 -26.83 18.02 -5.19
CA PHE A 150 -27.67 16.90 -5.60
C PHE A 150 -27.36 15.61 -4.84
N ILE A 151 -26.07 15.26 -4.68
CA ILE A 151 -25.66 14.08 -3.88
C ILE A 151 -26.09 14.26 -2.41
N SER A 152 -25.92 15.44 -1.84
CA SER A 152 -26.36 15.72 -0.47
C SER A 152 -27.87 15.60 -0.31
N LEU A 153 -28.67 16.01 -1.31
CA LEU A 153 -30.12 15.78 -1.35
C LEU A 153 -30.46 14.30 -1.45
N LEU A 154 -29.74 13.50 -2.24
CA LEU A 154 -29.94 12.06 -2.30
C LEU A 154 -29.66 11.38 -0.95
N ILE A 155 -28.64 11.83 -0.22
CA ILE A 155 -28.33 11.34 1.13
C ILE A 155 -29.44 11.70 2.10
N ALA A 156 -29.94 12.95 2.06
CA ALA A 156 -31.07 13.38 2.89
C ALA A 156 -32.34 12.56 2.59
N PHE A 157 -32.61 12.33 1.31
CA PHE A 157 -33.74 11.51 0.86
C PHE A 157 -33.64 10.07 1.36
N TYR A 158 -32.46 9.44 1.23
CA TYR A 158 -32.20 8.10 1.78
C TYR A 158 -32.41 8.08 3.30
N THR A 159 -31.91 9.10 4.00
CA THR A 159 -32.06 9.24 5.45
C THR A 159 -33.53 9.34 5.85
N TYR A 160 -34.31 10.16 5.16
CA TYR A 160 -35.74 10.29 5.40
C TYR A 160 -36.48 8.99 5.15
N ALA A 161 -36.16 8.29 4.05
CA ALA A 161 -36.74 6.99 3.75
C ALA A 161 -36.48 5.94 4.85
N LYS A 162 -35.35 6.00 5.54
CA LYS A 162 -34.99 5.06 6.61
C LYS A 162 -35.50 5.44 7.99
N THR A 163 -35.63 6.72 8.27
CA THR A 163 -35.92 7.21 9.64
C THR A 163 -37.29 7.86 9.79
N SER A 164 -37.91 8.27 8.66
CA SER A 164 -39.11 9.12 8.64
C SER A 164 -38.96 10.44 9.45
N ASP A 165 -37.72 10.89 9.66
CA ASP A 165 -37.38 12.03 10.49
C ASP A 165 -36.75 13.14 9.63
N TYR A 166 -37.47 14.26 9.49
CA TYR A 166 -37.04 15.40 8.69
C TYR A 166 -35.80 16.09 9.29
N PHE A 167 -35.68 16.16 10.61
CA PHE A 167 -34.54 16.82 11.24
C PHE A 167 -33.25 16.01 11.03
N ARG A 168 -33.32 14.69 11.11
CA ARG A 168 -32.17 13.81 10.78
C ARG A 168 -31.80 13.90 9.31
N ALA A 169 -32.79 13.95 8.41
CA ALA A 169 -32.55 14.10 6.98
C ALA A 169 -31.86 15.44 6.67
N LEU A 170 -32.34 16.54 7.26
CA LEU A 170 -31.75 17.85 7.11
C LEU A 170 -30.33 17.91 7.72
N GLY A 171 -30.14 17.32 8.89
CA GLY A 171 -28.84 17.22 9.55
C GLY A 171 -27.82 16.47 8.68
N LEU A 172 -28.20 15.35 8.08
CA LEU A 172 -27.32 14.60 7.17
C LEU A 172 -27.11 15.29 5.84
N PHE A 173 -28.06 16.09 5.34
CA PHE A 173 -27.85 16.97 4.20
C PHE A 173 -26.68 17.93 4.44
N PHE A 174 -26.76 18.74 5.52
CA PHE A 174 -25.70 19.70 5.83
C PHE A 174 -24.37 19.04 6.19
N LEU A 175 -24.42 17.93 6.90
CA LEU A 175 -23.21 17.17 7.25
C LEU A 175 -22.52 16.63 5.98
N SER A 176 -23.27 15.99 5.08
CA SER A 176 -22.68 15.45 3.83
C SER A 176 -22.17 16.57 2.94
N LEU A 177 -22.91 17.67 2.82
CA LEU A 177 -22.46 18.86 2.11
C LEU A 177 -21.15 19.40 2.69
N GLY A 178 -21.06 19.57 4.00
CA GLY A 178 -19.85 20.02 4.69
C GLY A 178 -18.69 19.06 4.54
N VAL A 179 -18.92 17.75 4.66
CA VAL A 179 -17.89 16.72 4.46
C VAL A 179 -17.35 16.76 3.03
N ILE A 180 -18.20 16.86 2.01
CA ILE A 180 -17.76 16.91 0.60
C ILE A 180 -16.96 18.19 0.34
N ILE A 181 -17.39 19.34 0.86
CA ILE A 181 -16.69 20.61 0.72
C ILE A 181 -15.32 20.57 1.40
N ILE A 182 -15.23 20.11 2.63
CA ILE A 182 -13.97 20.01 3.39
C ILE A 182 -13.03 19.00 2.69
N PHE A 183 -13.57 17.87 2.24
CA PHE A 183 -12.79 16.86 1.55
C PHE A 183 -12.24 17.37 0.20
N GLY A 184 -13.05 18.07 -0.57
CA GLY A 184 -12.62 18.72 -1.82
C GLY A 184 -11.53 19.78 -1.59
N GLY A 185 -11.60 20.49 -0.45
CA GLY A 185 -10.60 21.47 -0.02
C GLY A 185 -9.38 20.88 0.71
N LEU A 186 -9.26 19.57 0.87
CA LEU A 186 -8.18 18.95 1.66
C LEU A 186 -6.79 19.34 1.16
N THR A 187 -6.57 19.39 -0.14
CA THR A 187 -5.32 19.85 -0.76
C THR A 187 -5.01 21.31 -0.43
N THR A 188 -6.03 22.16 -0.45
CA THR A 188 -5.93 23.58 -0.09
C THR A 188 -5.66 23.75 1.42
N LEU A 189 -6.32 22.97 2.27
CA LEU A 189 -6.08 22.99 3.71
C LEU A 189 -4.64 22.65 4.05
N LEU A 190 -4.05 21.67 3.34
CA LEU A 190 -2.66 21.28 3.52
C LEU A 190 -1.67 22.30 2.97
N ALA A 191 -2.07 23.05 1.92
CA ALA A 191 -1.26 24.09 1.30
C ALA A 191 -1.36 25.45 1.98
N ALA A 192 -2.48 25.74 2.71
CA ALA A 192 -2.82 27.07 3.18
C ALA A 192 -1.76 27.78 4.02
N ASN A 193 -0.99 27.02 4.80
CA ASN A 193 0.06 27.58 5.65
C ASN A 193 1.44 27.60 4.96
N HIS A 194 1.67 26.69 3.99
CA HIS A 194 2.97 26.51 3.35
C HIS A 194 2.82 25.98 1.91
N PRO A 195 2.28 26.81 0.99
CA PRO A 195 2.05 26.40 -0.40
C PRO A 195 3.34 25.97 -1.10
N GLU A 196 4.46 26.61 -0.77
CA GLU A 196 5.78 26.27 -1.29
C GLU A 196 6.18 24.79 -1.06
N ARG A 197 5.71 24.18 0.02
CA ARG A 197 6.04 22.77 0.32
C ARG A 197 5.38 21.79 -0.66
N ILE A 198 4.17 22.12 -1.14
CA ILE A 198 3.48 21.27 -2.11
C ILE A 198 4.11 21.40 -3.48
N PHE A 199 4.44 22.63 -3.89
CA PHE A 199 5.01 22.92 -5.20
C PHE A 199 6.53 22.84 -5.25
N ALA A 200 7.21 22.71 -4.09
CA ALA A 200 8.65 22.48 -4.07
C ALA A 200 8.99 21.24 -4.90
N THR A 201 9.88 21.40 -5.86
CA THR A 201 10.47 20.31 -6.63
C THR A 201 11.69 19.78 -5.87
N GLY A 202 11.79 18.46 -5.76
CA GLY A 202 12.91 17.80 -5.10
C GLY A 202 12.46 16.76 -4.06
N GLY A 203 13.42 15.91 -3.65
CA GLY A 203 13.15 14.82 -2.72
C GLY A 203 12.53 13.58 -3.35
N ILE A 204 11.90 12.75 -2.53
CA ILE A 204 11.33 11.45 -2.93
C ILE A 204 10.07 11.66 -3.78
N LEU A 205 9.20 12.58 -3.36
CA LEU A 205 7.97 12.97 -4.08
C LEU A 205 8.26 14.27 -4.83
N TYR A 206 8.69 14.12 -6.07
CA TYR A 206 9.20 15.23 -6.87
C TYR A 206 8.11 16.18 -7.36
N THR A 207 6.91 15.67 -7.67
CA THR A 207 5.81 16.47 -8.22
C THR A 207 4.68 16.69 -7.22
N ASP A 208 3.90 17.77 -7.42
CA ASP A 208 2.64 18.03 -6.72
C ASP A 208 1.66 16.85 -6.83
N THR A 209 1.51 16.31 -8.04
CA THR A 209 0.64 15.16 -8.31
C THR A 209 1.02 13.93 -7.49
N GLN A 210 2.32 13.62 -7.33
CA GLN A 210 2.77 12.53 -6.46
C GLN A 210 2.36 12.76 -5.01
N LYS A 211 2.51 13.99 -4.50
CA LYS A 211 2.16 14.37 -3.14
C LYS A 211 0.66 14.20 -2.88
N TYR A 212 -0.18 14.64 -3.82
CA TYR A 212 -1.63 14.43 -3.74
C TYR A 212 -1.99 12.95 -3.79
N CYS A 213 -1.39 12.17 -4.70
CA CYS A 213 -1.63 10.74 -4.80
C CYS A 213 -1.31 10.01 -3.48
N VAL A 214 -0.19 10.33 -2.83
CA VAL A 214 0.17 9.72 -1.54
C VAL A 214 -0.87 10.01 -0.47
N LEU A 215 -1.30 11.27 -0.35
CA LEU A 215 -2.30 11.66 0.64
C LEU A 215 -3.62 10.90 0.44
N TYR A 216 -4.13 10.89 -0.80
CA TYR A 216 -5.37 10.17 -1.09
C TYR A 216 -5.22 8.65 -1.01
N LEU A 217 -4.06 8.07 -1.35
CA LEU A 217 -3.84 6.63 -1.20
C LEU A 217 -3.77 6.21 0.27
N LEU A 218 -3.13 7.00 1.13
CA LEU A 218 -3.11 6.76 2.58
C LEU A 218 -4.53 6.82 3.15
N LEU A 219 -5.27 7.86 2.78
CA LEU A 219 -6.65 8.04 3.21
C LEU A 219 -7.55 6.90 2.71
N PHE A 220 -7.44 6.56 1.41
CA PHE A 220 -8.17 5.44 0.81
C PHE A 220 -7.85 4.12 1.52
N SER A 221 -6.57 3.83 1.73
CA SER A 221 -6.15 2.60 2.41
C SER A 221 -6.76 2.51 3.81
N THR A 222 -6.69 3.60 4.59
CA THR A 222 -7.26 3.66 5.93
C THR A 222 -8.77 3.45 5.92
N LEU A 223 -9.49 4.16 5.04
CA LEU A 223 -10.95 4.06 4.91
C LEU A 223 -11.37 2.68 4.39
N ALA A 224 -10.63 2.10 3.45
CA ALA A 224 -10.91 0.76 2.93
C ALA A 224 -10.73 -0.31 4.02
N PHE A 225 -9.67 -0.25 4.83
CA PHE A 225 -9.49 -1.15 5.97
C PHE A 225 -10.59 -0.98 7.01
N LEU A 226 -10.96 0.25 7.36
CA LEU A 226 -12.07 0.54 8.27
C LEU A 226 -13.40 0.00 7.73
N TYR A 227 -13.67 0.22 6.46
CA TYR A 227 -14.86 -0.30 5.77
C TYR A 227 -14.91 -1.82 5.79
N LEU A 228 -13.82 -2.51 5.47
CA LEU A 228 -13.74 -3.97 5.56
C LEU A 228 -13.98 -4.47 6.99
N PHE A 229 -13.46 -3.74 7.98
CA PHE A 229 -13.70 -4.06 9.40
C PHE A 229 -15.18 -3.90 9.79
N MET A 230 -15.89 -2.92 9.20
CA MET A 230 -17.34 -2.75 9.39
C MET A 230 -18.16 -3.84 8.68
N LEU A 231 -17.68 -4.33 7.52
CA LEU A 231 -18.35 -5.39 6.78
C LEU A 231 -18.25 -6.76 7.45
N ASP A 232 -17.04 -7.12 7.91
CA ASP A 232 -16.78 -8.43 8.52
C ASP A 232 -15.65 -8.34 9.55
N ARG A 233 -16.03 -8.05 10.80
CA ARG A 233 -15.11 -7.96 11.93
C ARG A 233 -14.39 -9.29 12.20
N GLY A 234 -15.07 -10.41 12.01
CA GLY A 234 -14.52 -11.74 12.24
C GLY A 234 -13.38 -12.05 11.26
N PHE A 235 -13.64 -11.81 9.98
CA PHE A 235 -12.64 -11.93 8.92
C PHE A 235 -11.43 -11.04 9.20
N MET A 236 -11.63 -9.74 9.42
CA MET A 236 -10.54 -8.79 9.62
C MET A 236 -9.70 -9.12 10.86
N ARG A 237 -10.33 -9.48 11.99
CA ARG A 237 -9.60 -9.94 13.18
C ARG A 237 -8.76 -11.19 12.91
N SER A 238 -9.29 -12.14 12.13
CA SER A 238 -8.57 -13.37 11.77
C SER A 238 -7.35 -13.06 10.90
N VAL A 239 -7.50 -12.16 9.93
CA VAL A 239 -6.41 -11.76 9.03
C VAL A 239 -5.36 -10.92 9.76
N CYS A 240 -5.76 -9.96 10.60
CA CYS A 240 -4.81 -9.17 11.40
C CYS A 240 -3.95 -10.03 12.33
N LYS A 241 -4.46 -11.18 12.81
CA LYS A 241 -3.69 -12.12 13.63
C LYS A 241 -2.59 -12.87 12.85
N THR A 242 -2.59 -12.81 11.52
CA THR A 242 -1.54 -13.40 10.68
C THR A 242 -0.40 -12.43 10.37
N LEU A 243 -0.53 -11.16 10.78
CA LEU A 243 0.52 -10.15 10.59
C LEU A 243 1.84 -10.61 11.21
N ARG A 244 2.88 -10.63 10.39
CA ARG A 244 4.26 -10.85 10.81
C ARG A 244 5.01 -9.53 10.71
N LEU A 245 4.85 -8.71 11.74
CA LEU A 245 5.40 -7.35 11.76
C LEU A 245 6.91 -7.34 11.55
N GLU A 246 7.63 -8.31 12.14
CA GLU A 246 9.07 -8.46 11.99
C GLU A 246 9.52 -8.60 10.54
N ARG A 247 8.76 -9.32 9.72
CA ARG A 247 9.08 -9.49 8.30
C ARG A 247 8.61 -8.32 7.44
N MET A 248 7.42 -7.77 7.75
CA MET A 248 6.91 -6.58 7.07
C MET A 248 7.84 -5.39 7.24
N THR A 249 8.28 -5.15 8.48
CA THR A 249 9.24 -4.09 8.79
C THR A 249 10.61 -4.37 8.16
N PHE A 250 11.03 -5.62 8.08
CA PHE A 250 12.28 -6.00 7.40
C PHE A 250 12.27 -5.58 5.94
N TYR A 251 11.30 -6.02 5.14
CA TYR A 251 11.26 -5.68 3.72
C TYR A 251 11.02 -4.18 3.48
N GLY A 252 10.14 -3.55 4.27
CA GLY A 252 9.95 -2.10 4.21
C GLY A 252 11.21 -1.32 4.61
N GLY A 253 11.94 -1.79 5.63
CA GLY A 253 13.22 -1.22 6.07
C GLY A 253 14.32 -1.35 5.03
N LEU A 254 14.34 -2.42 4.24
CA LEU A 254 15.30 -2.59 3.13
C LEU A 254 15.12 -1.53 2.03
N ALA A 255 13.88 -1.09 1.77
CA ALA A 255 13.67 0.04 0.85
C ALA A 255 14.28 1.34 1.41
N ILE A 256 14.09 1.60 2.71
CA ILE A 256 14.70 2.76 3.37
C ILE A 256 16.24 2.66 3.32
N PHE A 257 16.78 1.50 3.57
CA PHE A 257 18.22 1.22 3.46
C PHE A 257 18.73 1.49 2.03
N GLY A 258 18.04 0.98 1.00
CA GLY A 258 18.37 1.22 -0.41
C GLY A 258 18.31 2.69 -0.80
N PHE A 259 17.30 3.41 -0.30
CA PHE A 259 17.22 4.87 -0.44
C PHE A 259 18.41 5.58 0.21
N GLY A 260 18.76 5.20 1.45
CA GLY A 260 19.93 5.74 2.13
C GLY A 260 21.23 5.51 1.35
N ILE A 261 21.43 4.31 0.79
CA ILE A 261 22.57 4.02 -0.09
C ILE A 261 22.56 4.96 -1.30
N SER A 262 21.39 5.20 -1.92
CA SER A 262 21.30 6.09 -3.08
C SER A 262 21.71 7.53 -2.77
N LEU A 263 21.38 8.03 -1.57
CA LEU A 263 21.83 9.34 -1.09
C LEU A 263 23.36 9.40 -0.98
N VAL A 264 23.96 8.40 -0.32
CA VAL A 264 25.42 8.32 -0.12
C VAL A 264 26.16 8.29 -1.46
N TYR A 265 25.71 7.47 -2.40
CA TYR A 265 26.39 7.34 -3.70
C TYR A 265 26.15 8.51 -4.66
N LYS A 266 25.07 9.28 -4.49
CA LYS A 266 24.84 10.53 -5.23
C LYS A 266 25.47 11.75 -4.57
N GLY A 267 25.97 11.64 -3.35
CA GLY A 267 26.46 12.77 -2.59
C GLY A 267 25.38 13.80 -2.24
N VAL A 268 24.12 13.35 -2.11
CA VAL A 268 22.96 14.21 -1.85
C VAL A 268 22.58 14.12 -0.38
N ARG A 269 22.43 15.29 0.27
CA ARG A 269 21.93 15.33 1.64
C ARG A 269 20.42 15.14 1.69
N PHE A 270 19.96 14.38 2.67
CA PHE A 270 18.52 14.23 2.91
C PHE A 270 17.92 15.57 3.33
N GLN A 271 16.94 16.03 2.57
CA GLN A 271 16.18 17.23 2.90
C GLN A 271 15.05 16.86 3.87
N VAL A 272 15.12 17.40 5.08
CA VAL A 272 14.08 17.21 6.09
C VAL A 272 12.82 17.96 5.67
N GLY A 273 11.69 17.23 5.55
CA GLY A 273 10.41 17.81 5.18
C GLY A 273 9.28 16.78 5.24
N SER A 274 8.07 17.24 5.50
CA SER A 274 6.89 16.38 5.67
C SER A 274 6.66 15.46 4.48
N PHE A 275 6.81 15.94 3.26
CA PHE A 275 6.63 15.13 2.05
C PHE A 275 7.76 14.13 1.81
N ASN A 276 8.98 14.41 2.28
CA ASN A 276 10.05 13.43 2.23
C ASN A 276 9.83 12.29 3.23
N TYR A 277 9.31 12.58 4.43
CA TYR A 277 8.87 11.53 5.36
C TYR A 277 7.70 10.72 4.82
N LEU A 278 6.72 11.37 4.17
CA LEU A 278 5.64 10.66 3.47
C LEU A 278 6.17 9.79 2.33
N GLY A 279 7.19 10.25 1.62
CA GLY A 279 7.88 9.46 0.60
C GLY A 279 8.57 8.22 1.17
N ILE A 280 9.28 8.36 2.30
CA ILE A 280 9.87 7.22 3.04
C ILE A 280 8.78 6.24 3.46
N MET A 281 7.67 6.74 4.02
CA MET A 281 6.55 5.90 4.42
C MET A 281 5.92 5.20 3.21
N THR A 282 5.85 5.87 2.05
CA THR A 282 5.34 5.29 0.80
C THR A 282 6.20 4.11 0.33
N MET A 283 7.52 4.26 0.36
CA MET A 283 8.45 3.17 0.05
C MET A 283 8.31 2.01 1.04
N PHE A 284 8.24 2.31 2.33
CA PHE A 284 8.04 1.30 3.37
C PHE A 284 6.74 0.53 3.15
N LEU A 285 5.61 1.24 2.96
CA LEU A 285 4.29 0.63 2.78
C LEU A 285 4.21 -0.20 1.49
N SER A 286 4.87 0.20 0.42
CA SER A 286 4.87 -0.56 -0.83
C SER A 286 5.39 -1.99 -0.63
N LEU A 287 6.48 -2.18 0.10
CA LEU A 287 7.05 -3.50 0.38
C LEU A 287 6.36 -4.20 1.55
N ALA A 288 6.00 -3.49 2.61
CA ALA A 288 5.31 -4.07 3.76
C ALA A 288 3.95 -4.68 3.37
N LEU A 289 3.14 -3.95 2.59
CA LEU A 289 1.86 -4.45 2.08
C LEU A 289 2.05 -5.53 1.01
N GLY A 290 3.05 -5.38 0.14
CA GLY A 290 3.42 -6.41 -0.84
C GLY A 290 3.79 -7.72 -0.16
N TYR A 291 4.65 -7.67 0.86
CA TYR A 291 5.00 -8.84 1.66
C TYR A 291 3.77 -9.44 2.36
N TRP A 292 2.92 -8.62 2.99
CA TRP A 292 1.70 -9.14 3.64
C TRP A 292 0.76 -9.79 2.64
N GLY A 293 0.58 -9.19 1.45
CA GLY A 293 -0.19 -9.79 0.36
C GLY A 293 0.35 -11.16 -0.07
N LEU A 294 1.68 -11.28 -0.21
CA LEU A 294 2.34 -12.55 -0.55
C LEU A 294 2.24 -13.57 0.60
N GLN A 295 2.31 -13.15 1.85
CA GLN A 295 2.10 -14.03 3.00
C GLN A 295 0.68 -14.62 2.99
N VAL A 296 -0.35 -13.76 2.83
CA VAL A 296 -1.75 -14.19 2.71
C VAL A 296 -1.93 -15.12 1.50
N PHE A 297 -1.24 -14.85 0.39
CA PHE A 297 -1.23 -15.72 -0.78
C PHE A 297 -0.61 -17.09 -0.49
N ASN A 298 0.53 -17.11 0.21
CA ASN A 298 1.21 -18.35 0.60
C ASN A 298 0.34 -19.23 1.50
N ASP A 299 -0.39 -18.63 2.45
CA ASP A 299 -1.28 -19.35 3.37
C ASP A 299 -2.41 -20.11 2.64
N LEU A 300 -2.79 -19.69 1.40
CA LEU A 300 -3.75 -20.42 0.56
C LEU A 300 -3.27 -21.82 0.17
N PHE A 301 -1.96 -22.02 0.08
CA PHE A 301 -1.33 -23.27 -0.35
C PHE A 301 -0.69 -24.06 0.79
N ASP A 302 -0.56 -23.46 1.98
CA ASP A 302 0.10 -24.07 3.15
C ASP A 302 -0.85 -24.61 4.20
N VAL A 303 -2.16 -24.70 3.93
CA VAL A 303 -3.18 -25.15 4.89
C VAL A 303 -2.83 -26.46 5.55
N GLY A 304 -2.30 -27.44 4.80
CA GLY A 304 -1.87 -28.73 5.34
C GLY A 304 -0.70 -28.62 6.32
N THR A 305 0.36 -27.92 5.91
CA THR A 305 1.56 -27.69 6.71
C THR A 305 1.23 -26.88 7.97
N ASP A 306 0.41 -25.83 7.84
CA ASP A 306 0.02 -24.96 8.95
C ASP A 306 -0.84 -25.69 9.99
N ARG A 307 -1.66 -26.66 9.56
CA ARG A 307 -2.43 -27.52 10.48
C ARG A 307 -1.51 -28.35 11.36
N MET A 308 -0.46 -28.92 10.80
CA MET A 308 0.47 -29.78 11.54
C MET A 308 1.40 -28.98 12.47
N THR A 309 1.80 -27.78 12.05
CA THR A 309 2.69 -26.92 12.83
C THR A 309 1.95 -26.03 13.83
N GLY A 310 0.62 -26.11 13.92
CA GLY A 310 -0.20 -25.27 14.80
C GLY A 310 -0.20 -23.79 14.43
N ARG A 311 0.19 -23.44 13.21
CA ARG A 311 0.21 -22.05 12.76
C ARG A 311 -1.20 -21.47 12.64
N ASN A 312 -1.27 -20.17 12.91
CA ASN A 312 -2.52 -19.44 12.82
C ASN A 312 -2.88 -19.12 11.35
N ASN A 313 -3.49 -20.08 10.66
CA ASN A 313 -4.00 -19.89 9.31
C ASN A 313 -5.53 -19.63 9.37
N PRO A 314 -6.05 -18.49 8.86
CA PRO A 314 -7.48 -18.16 8.89
C PRO A 314 -8.38 -19.18 8.18
N LEU A 315 -7.86 -19.87 7.17
CA LEU A 315 -8.61 -20.92 6.45
C LEU A 315 -8.94 -22.10 7.36
N LEU A 316 -8.09 -22.41 8.34
CA LEU A 316 -8.35 -23.43 9.36
C LEU A 316 -9.44 -23.02 10.35
N LYS A 317 -9.76 -21.71 10.42
CA LYS A 317 -10.81 -21.13 11.27
C LYS A 317 -12.10 -20.83 10.51
N GLY A 318 -12.28 -21.41 9.32
CA GLY A 318 -13.50 -21.27 8.53
C GLY A 318 -13.59 -20.02 7.67
N VAL A 319 -12.53 -19.24 7.51
CA VAL A 319 -12.49 -18.13 6.56
C VAL A 319 -12.63 -18.67 5.13
N LYS A 320 -13.52 -18.07 4.34
CA LYS A 320 -13.75 -18.48 2.95
C LYS A 320 -12.50 -18.19 2.10
N ARG A 321 -12.00 -19.24 1.41
CA ARG A 321 -10.79 -19.17 0.57
C ARG A 321 -10.84 -18.03 -0.46
N GLU A 322 -12.01 -17.79 -1.05
CA GLU A 322 -12.21 -16.74 -2.05
C GLU A 322 -12.04 -15.33 -1.45
N ASN A 323 -12.57 -15.07 -0.25
CA ASN A 323 -12.41 -13.78 0.42
C ASN A 323 -10.94 -13.55 0.80
N TYR A 324 -10.26 -14.60 1.26
CA TYR A 324 -8.85 -14.54 1.64
C TYR A 324 -7.96 -14.28 0.42
N ARG A 325 -8.24 -14.94 -0.73
CA ARG A 325 -7.57 -14.68 -2.00
C ARG A 325 -7.74 -13.23 -2.47
N ARG A 326 -8.98 -12.71 -2.43
CA ARG A 326 -9.27 -11.31 -2.80
C ARG A 326 -8.55 -10.32 -1.92
N PHE A 327 -8.48 -10.59 -0.62
CA PHE A 327 -7.75 -9.75 0.31
C PHE A 327 -6.24 -9.71 -0.01
N SER A 328 -5.64 -10.85 -0.32
CA SER A 328 -4.25 -10.92 -0.81
C SER A 328 -4.03 -10.06 -2.06
N MET A 329 -4.91 -10.21 -3.07
CA MET A 329 -4.83 -9.42 -4.32
C MET A 329 -4.99 -7.92 -4.06
N MET A 330 -5.89 -7.52 -3.15
CA MET A 330 -6.08 -6.13 -2.75
C MET A 330 -4.80 -5.55 -2.12
N LEU A 331 -4.15 -6.29 -1.21
CA LEU A 331 -2.89 -5.85 -0.60
C LEU A 331 -1.78 -5.67 -1.63
N MET A 332 -1.63 -6.61 -2.56
CA MET A 332 -0.63 -6.52 -3.64
C MET A 332 -0.93 -5.34 -4.59
N ALA A 333 -2.20 -5.09 -4.91
CA ALA A 333 -2.60 -3.95 -5.72
C ALA A 333 -2.32 -2.62 -5.02
N LEU A 334 -2.65 -2.50 -3.72
CA LEU A 334 -2.30 -1.32 -2.92
C LEU A 334 -0.79 -1.09 -2.87
N ALA A 335 -0.01 -2.15 -2.68
CA ALA A 335 1.45 -2.09 -2.71
C ALA A 335 1.96 -1.51 -4.03
N LEU A 336 1.44 -1.98 -5.16
CA LEU A 336 1.79 -1.47 -6.50
C LEU A 336 1.39 0.00 -6.66
N CYS A 337 0.23 0.43 -6.17
CA CYS A 337 -0.17 1.83 -6.18
C CYS A 337 0.86 2.71 -5.43
N TYR A 338 1.32 2.28 -4.25
CA TYR A 338 2.37 3.00 -3.51
C TYR A 338 3.68 3.07 -4.31
N ALA A 339 4.11 1.98 -4.95
CA ALA A 339 5.34 1.96 -5.74
C ALA A 339 5.25 2.83 -7.01
N VAL A 340 4.11 2.81 -7.70
CA VAL A 340 3.87 3.67 -8.88
C VAL A 340 3.97 5.15 -8.51
N ILE A 341 3.55 5.55 -7.32
CA ILE A 341 3.66 6.95 -6.88
C ILE A 341 5.13 7.37 -6.68
N ILE A 342 6.01 6.48 -6.26
CA ILE A 342 7.44 6.78 -6.10
C ILE A 342 8.04 7.11 -7.47
N ASN A 343 8.05 6.15 -8.37
CA ASN A 343 8.42 6.29 -9.78
C ASN A 343 8.05 5.02 -10.55
N PHE A 344 8.05 5.10 -11.89
CA PHE A 344 7.73 3.96 -12.73
C PHE A 344 8.71 2.77 -12.54
N PRO A 345 10.04 2.97 -12.46
CA PRO A 345 10.98 1.88 -12.15
C PRO A 345 10.70 1.17 -10.83
N ALA A 346 10.34 1.89 -9.75
CA ALA A 346 9.98 1.28 -8.48
C ALA A 346 8.78 0.32 -8.62
N SER A 347 7.80 0.68 -9.45
CA SER A 347 6.65 -0.19 -9.71
C SER A 347 7.03 -1.48 -10.43
N LEU A 348 7.96 -1.42 -11.39
CA LEU A 348 8.47 -2.60 -12.09
C LEU A 348 9.28 -3.51 -11.16
N ILE A 349 10.11 -2.92 -10.29
CA ILE A 349 10.88 -3.66 -9.29
C ILE A 349 9.92 -4.35 -8.31
N LEU A 350 8.89 -3.65 -7.82
CA LEU A 350 7.90 -4.27 -6.94
C LEU A 350 7.10 -5.35 -7.66
N TYR A 351 6.73 -5.14 -8.91
CA TYR A 351 6.06 -6.18 -9.71
C TYR A 351 6.92 -7.45 -9.82
N ALA A 352 8.22 -7.31 -10.10
CA ALA A 352 9.15 -8.44 -10.12
C ALA A 352 9.25 -9.12 -8.74
N TYR A 353 9.28 -8.35 -7.65
CA TYR A 353 9.24 -8.87 -6.28
C TYR A 353 7.97 -9.69 -6.00
N LEU A 354 6.80 -9.17 -6.39
CA LEU A 354 5.51 -9.85 -6.21
C LEU A 354 5.45 -11.13 -7.05
N LEU A 355 5.88 -11.07 -8.32
CA LEU A 355 5.92 -12.23 -9.20
C LEU A 355 6.81 -13.33 -8.62
N LEU A 356 8.00 -12.96 -8.14
CA LEU A 356 8.94 -13.90 -7.51
C LEU A 356 8.30 -14.55 -6.26
N GLY A 357 7.60 -13.80 -5.42
CA GLY A 357 6.89 -14.32 -4.25
C GLY A 357 5.71 -15.23 -4.60
N ILE A 358 5.01 -14.95 -5.71
CA ILE A 358 3.96 -15.83 -6.25
C ILE A 358 4.59 -17.15 -6.71
N LEU A 359 5.66 -17.14 -7.51
CA LEU A 359 6.38 -18.32 -7.98
C LEU A 359 6.97 -19.14 -6.82
N TYR A 360 7.39 -18.46 -5.75
CA TYR A 360 7.87 -19.10 -4.53
C TYR A 360 6.81 -20.02 -3.91
N SER A 361 5.53 -19.64 -3.97
CA SER A 361 4.43 -20.33 -3.25
C SER A 361 3.51 -21.16 -4.15
N LEU A 362 3.36 -20.77 -5.44
CA LEU A 362 2.34 -21.30 -6.35
C LEU A 362 2.73 -22.66 -6.95
N PRO A 363 1.91 -23.73 -6.80
CA PRO A 363 2.07 -24.96 -7.56
C PRO A 363 1.83 -24.73 -9.07
N PRO A 364 2.52 -25.46 -9.97
CA PRO A 364 3.46 -26.55 -9.72
C PRO A 364 4.89 -26.10 -9.40
N VAL A 365 5.25 -24.83 -9.69
CA VAL A 365 6.61 -24.31 -9.57
C VAL A 365 7.12 -24.39 -8.13
N ARG A 366 6.41 -23.76 -7.19
CA ARG A 366 6.61 -23.80 -5.74
C ARG A 366 8.09 -23.85 -5.30
N LEU A 367 8.88 -22.83 -5.70
CA LEU A 367 10.33 -22.76 -5.55
C LEU A 367 10.82 -22.99 -4.10
N LYS A 368 9.98 -22.75 -3.10
CA LYS A 368 10.30 -22.99 -1.68
C LYS A 368 10.58 -24.45 -1.34
N ARG A 369 10.22 -25.43 -2.21
CA ARG A 369 10.48 -26.86 -2.00
C ARG A 369 11.89 -27.28 -2.40
N ILE A 370 12.58 -26.45 -3.17
CA ILE A 370 13.90 -26.78 -3.73
C ILE A 370 14.96 -26.23 -2.76
N PRO A 371 15.81 -27.10 -2.19
CA PRO A 371 16.89 -26.66 -1.29
C PRO A 371 17.78 -25.62 -2.00
N ILE A 372 18.32 -24.68 -1.23
CA ILE A 372 19.16 -23.57 -1.72
C ILE A 372 18.37 -22.58 -2.60
N VAL A 373 17.60 -23.06 -3.62
CA VAL A 373 16.77 -22.17 -4.46
C VAL A 373 15.81 -21.34 -3.61
N SER A 374 15.23 -21.93 -2.58
CA SER A 374 14.33 -21.22 -1.65
C SER A 374 15.01 -20.02 -0.99
N THR A 375 16.24 -20.13 -0.56
CA THR A 375 17.00 -19.04 0.09
C THR A 375 17.58 -18.06 -0.93
N VAL A 376 17.99 -18.52 -2.11
CA VAL A 376 18.38 -17.64 -3.23
C VAL A 376 17.23 -16.74 -3.66
N VAL A 377 16.01 -17.29 -3.79
CA VAL A 377 14.80 -16.49 -4.10
C VAL A 377 14.56 -15.39 -3.05
N ILE A 378 14.76 -15.70 -1.77
CA ILE A 378 14.66 -14.71 -0.70
C ILE A 378 15.78 -13.66 -0.85
N ALA A 379 17.00 -14.07 -1.16
CA ALA A 379 18.11 -13.13 -1.37
C ALA A 379 17.84 -12.19 -2.55
N VAL A 380 17.29 -12.69 -3.65
CA VAL A 380 16.83 -11.84 -4.77
C VAL A 380 15.71 -10.89 -4.35
N ALA A 381 14.74 -11.36 -3.55
CA ALA A 381 13.68 -10.50 -3.01
C ALA A 381 14.23 -9.38 -2.11
N VAL A 382 15.26 -9.67 -1.30
CA VAL A 382 15.99 -8.66 -0.50
C VAL A 382 16.67 -7.63 -1.39
N ILE A 383 17.36 -8.07 -2.45
CA ILE A 383 18.02 -7.19 -3.42
C ILE A 383 16.99 -6.30 -4.13
N LEU A 384 15.86 -6.86 -4.58
CA LEU A 384 14.78 -6.08 -5.19
C LEU A 384 14.22 -5.05 -4.22
N SER A 385 14.12 -5.38 -2.92
CA SER A 385 13.66 -4.45 -1.91
C SER A 385 14.63 -3.27 -1.72
N ILE A 386 15.94 -3.53 -1.71
CA ILE A 386 16.99 -2.50 -1.68
C ILE A 386 16.94 -1.67 -2.98
N ALA A 387 16.84 -2.32 -4.14
CA ALA A 387 16.80 -1.67 -5.43
C ALA A 387 15.59 -0.74 -5.59
N LEU A 388 14.43 -1.08 -4.98
CA LEU A 388 13.25 -0.22 -4.99
C LEU A 388 13.57 1.13 -4.34
N GLY A 389 14.15 1.15 -3.15
CA GLY A 389 14.55 2.40 -2.50
C GLY A 389 15.67 3.12 -3.27
N PHE A 390 16.63 2.38 -3.79
CA PHE A 390 17.73 2.91 -4.60
C PHE A 390 17.24 3.58 -5.90
N SER A 391 16.10 3.14 -6.45
CA SER A 391 15.50 3.69 -7.67
C SER A 391 15.06 5.15 -7.55
N VAL A 392 14.92 5.68 -6.34
CA VAL A 392 14.51 7.09 -6.13
C VAL A 392 15.45 8.05 -6.84
N TYR A 393 16.76 7.84 -6.73
CA TYR A 393 17.77 8.69 -7.38
C TYR A 393 18.39 8.09 -8.64
N TYR A 394 18.23 6.79 -8.86
CA TYR A 394 18.81 6.09 -10.03
C TYR A 394 17.79 5.66 -11.07
N GLY A 395 16.49 5.79 -10.78
CA GLY A 395 15.42 5.49 -11.74
C GLY A 395 15.54 4.09 -12.33
N GLY A 396 15.43 3.97 -13.65
CA GLY A 396 15.53 2.71 -14.40
C GLY A 396 16.89 2.03 -14.34
N GLN A 397 17.93 2.73 -13.91
CA GLN A 397 19.29 2.17 -13.76
C GLN A 397 19.53 1.55 -12.37
N ALA A 398 18.53 1.52 -11.48
CA ALA A 398 18.70 1.12 -10.08
C ALA A 398 19.38 -0.23 -9.89
N ILE A 399 19.02 -1.22 -10.68
CA ILE A 399 19.60 -2.57 -10.57
C ILE A 399 21.05 -2.59 -11.06
N ASN A 400 21.33 -1.94 -12.19
CA ASN A 400 22.67 -1.94 -12.80
C ASN A 400 23.65 -1.05 -12.04
N ALA A 401 23.15 0.03 -11.42
CA ALA A 401 23.96 0.98 -10.66
C ALA A 401 24.14 0.58 -9.19
N LEU A 402 23.40 -0.44 -8.71
CA LEU A 402 23.58 -0.92 -7.33
C LEU A 402 24.99 -1.47 -7.15
N PRO A 403 25.77 -0.94 -6.18
CA PRO A 403 27.17 -1.30 -6.05
C PRO A 403 27.39 -2.79 -5.82
N ALA A 404 28.32 -3.39 -6.59
CA ALA A 404 28.63 -4.83 -6.47
C ALA A 404 29.03 -5.23 -5.04
N LYS A 405 29.71 -4.32 -4.31
CA LYS A 405 30.07 -4.51 -2.89
C LYS A 405 28.88 -4.52 -1.93
N ILE A 406 27.67 -4.19 -2.39
CA ILE A 406 26.41 -4.35 -1.64
C ILE A 406 25.65 -5.56 -2.21
N LEU A 407 25.52 -5.66 -3.53
CA LEU A 407 24.75 -6.69 -4.21
C LEU A 407 25.29 -8.10 -3.93
N LEU A 408 26.60 -8.31 -4.17
CA LEU A 408 27.20 -9.65 -4.04
C LEU A 408 27.17 -10.19 -2.60
N PRO A 409 27.64 -9.43 -1.57
CA PRO A 409 27.55 -9.94 -0.21
C PRO A 409 26.11 -10.11 0.25
N THR A 410 25.16 -9.27 -0.18
CA THR A 410 23.74 -9.45 0.15
C THR A 410 23.21 -10.76 -0.44
N LEU A 411 23.51 -11.06 -1.71
CA LEU A 411 23.09 -12.30 -2.34
C LEU A 411 23.63 -13.52 -1.57
N LEU A 412 24.92 -13.55 -1.28
CA LEU A 412 25.57 -14.69 -0.63
C LEU A 412 25.16 -14.80 0.85
N ALA A 413 25.23 -13.70 1.60
CA ALA A 413 24.93 -13.68 3.01
C ALA A 413 23.46 -14.05 3.32
N VAL A 414 22.52 -13.49 2.55
CA VAL A 414 21.10 -13.80 2.73
C VAL A 414 20.80 -15.25 2.33
N THR A 415 21.40 -15.76 1.25
CA THR A 415 21.25 -17.17 0.86
C THR A 415 21.67 -18.12 1.98
N LEU A 416 22.76 -17.82 2.70
CA LEU A 416 23.23 -18.65 3.80
C LEU A 416 22.49 -18.35 5.11
N GLY A 417 22.35 -17.09 5.49
CA GLY A 417 21.83 -16.66 6.79
C GLY A 417 20.33 -16.93 6.98
N PHE A 418 19.52 -16.80 5.92
CA PHE A 418 18.08 -17.05 6.01
C PHE A 418 17.70 -18.53 6.21
N THR A 419 18.66 -19.44 6.19
CA THR A 419 18.44 -20.82 6.64
C THR A 419 17.94 -20.90 8.08
N ALA A 420 18.33 -19.94 8.93
CA ALA A 420 17.89 -19.85 10.32
C ALA A 420 16.37 -19.80 10.52
N LYS A 421 15.61 -19.18 9.58
CA LYS A 421 14.15 -19.06 9.68
C LYS A 421 13.41 -20.40 9.67
N ASP A 422 14.00 -21.40 9.03
CA ASP A 422 13.38 -22.72 8.84
C ASP A 422 13.71 -23.71 9.97
N ILE A 423 14.57 -23.35 10.94
CA ILE A 423 14.93 -24.21 12.08
C ILE A 423 13.68 -24.58 12.90
N GLY A 424 12.76 -23.66 13.11
CA GLY A 424 11.51 -23.91 13.84
C GLY A 424 10.45 -24.73 13.09
N HIS A 425 10.71 -25.14 11.85
CA HIS A 425 9.73 -25.77 10.95
C HIS A 425 10.16 -27.13 10.41
N ILE A 426 11.29 -27.67 10.85
CA ILE A 426 11.91 -28.89 10.33
C ILE A 426 10.93 -30.07 10.27
N ASP A 427 10.16 -30.32 11.34
CA ASP A 427 9.25 -31.47 11.39
C ASP A 427 8.09 -31.32 10.40
N GLY A 428 7.52 -30.11 10.29
CA GLY A 428 6.46 -29.82 9.34
C GLY A 428 6.93 -29.85 7.88
N ASP A 429 8.12 -29.32 7.59
CA ASP A 429 8.72 -29.33 6.27
C ASP A 429 9.03 -30.76 5.82
N LYS A 430 9.64 -31.56 6.70
CA LYS A 430 9.95 -32.97 6.43
C LYS A 430 8.69 -33.79 6.13
N ALA A 431 7.63 -33.61 6.92
CA ALA A 431 6.36 -34.34 6.74
C ALA A 431 5.67 -34.02 5.39
N HIS A 432 5.91 -32.84 4.81
CA HIS A 432 5.31 -32.42 3.52
C HIS A 432 6.29 -32.49 2.34
N GLY A 433 7.43 -33.14 2.50
CA GLY A 433 8.43 -33.28 1.43
C GLY A 433 9.06 -31.94 1.00
N VAL A 434 9.11 -30.97 1.91
CA VAL A 434 9.84 -29.70 1.71
C VAL A 434 11.26 -29.89 2.25
N ILE A 435 12.22 -29.96 1.34
CA ILE A 435 13.61 -30.20 1.72
C ILE A 435 14.32 -28.86 1.85
N THR A 436 14.46 -28.36 3.10
CA THR A 436 15.24 -27.15 3.40
C THR A 436 16.63 -27.51 3.93
N LEU A 437 17.58 -26.55 3.93
CA LEU A 437 18.92 -26.80 4.51
C LEU A 437 18.86 -27.24 5.98
N PRO A 438 18.01 -26.67 6.85
CA PRO A 438 17.83 -27.20 8.20
C PRO A 438 17.31 -28.65 8.23
N VAL A 439 16.40 -29.04 7.34
CA VAL A 439 15.93 -30.45 7.27
C VAL A 439 17.08 -31.40 6.94
N LEU A 440 18.05 -30.99 6.14
CA LEU A 440 19.21 -31.77 5.75
C LEU A 440 20.33 -31.78 6.80
N LEU A 441 20.61 -30.64 7.42
CA LEU A 441 21.85 -30.40 8.16
C LEU A 441 21.66 -30.19 9.65
N TYR A 442 20.43 -29.89 10.15
CA TYR A 442 20.20 -29.51 11.54
C TYR A 442 19.64 -30.68 12.36
N LYS A 443 20.32 -31.02 13.46
CA LYS A 443 19.86 -31.99 14.46
C LYS A 443 19.77 -31.30 15.82
N PRO A 444 18.57 -31.06 16.37
CA PRO A 444 18.38 -30.20 17.54
C PRO A 444 18.93 -30.74 18.85
N GLY A 445 19.13 -32.05 18.98
CA GLY A 445 19.51 -32.69 20.23
C GLY A 445 20.99 -32.64 20.60
N THR A 446 21.88 -32.29 19.67
CA THR A 446 23.34 -32.35 19.87
C THR A 446 24.04 -31.07 19.40
N PHE A 447 25.16 -30.76 20.05
CA PHE A 447 26.00 -29.59 19.65
C PHE A 447 26.50 -29.76 18.22
N SER A 448 27.07 -30.89 17.85
CA SER A 448 27.55 -31.20 16.50
C SER A 448 26.46 -31.12 15.43
N GLY A 449 25.21 -31.48 15.78
CA GLY A 449 24.08 -31.40 14.88
C GLY A 449 23.56 -29.99 14.63
N ARG A 450 23.82 -29.03 15.55
CA ARG A 450 23.47 -27.61 15.37
C ARG A 450 24.55 -26.81 14.65
N LEU A 451 25.81 -27.23 14.76
CA LEU A 451 26.97 -26.52 14.28
C LEU A 451 26.91 -26.15 12.78
N PRO A 452 26.44 -27.01 11.85
CA PRO A 452 26.41 -26.65 10.42
C PRO A 452 25.55 -25.41 10.13
N ILE A 453 24.33 -25.36 10.67
CA ILE A 453 23.43 -24.23 10.45
C ILE A 453 23.89 -23.00 11.23
N ALA A 454 24.34 -23.17 12.48
CA ALA A 454 24.91 -22.07 13.28
C ALA A 454 26.14 -21.45 12.56
N GLY A 455 27.00 -22.27 11.98
CA GLY A 455 28.13 -21.83 11.18
C GLY A 455 27.73 -21.05 9.92
N LEU A 456 26.76 -21.56 9.15
CA LEU A 456 26.25 -20.86 7.95
C LEU A 456 25.69 -19.48 8.29
N VAL A 457 24.91 -19.37 9.37
CA VAL A 457 24.33 -18.10 9.83
C VAL A 457 25.43 -17.14 10.31
N SER A 458 26.44 -17.63 11.02
CA SER A 458 27.56 -16.80 11.47
C SER A 458 28.41 -16.29 10.31
N VAL A 459 28.77 -17.17 9.38
CA VAL A 459 29.56 -16.83 8.19
C VAL A 459 28.85 -15.82 7.31
N SER A 460 27.52 -15.78 7.30
CA SER A 460 26.76 -14.79 6.52
C SER A 460 27.13 -13.36 6.86
N TYR A 461 27.46 -13.03 8.12
CA TYR A 461 27.95 -11.70 8.51
C TYR A 461 29.39 -11.46 8.04
N LEU A 462 30.26 -12.46 8.09
CA LEU A 462 31.65 -12.36 7.67
C LEU A 462 31.81 -12.14 6.17
N ILE A 463 30.85 -12.59 5.36
CA ILE A 463 30.80 -12.32 3.92
C ILE A 463 30.82 -10.82 3.65
N TYR A 464 30.09 -10.01 4.42
CA TYR A 464 30.13 -8.55 4.25
C TYR A 464 31.52 -7.98 4.53
N ALA A 465 32.25 -8.50 5.52
CA ALA A 465 33.59 -8.06 5.83
C ALA A 465 34.61 -8.39 4.73
N PHE A 466 34.39 -9.47 3.99
CA PHE A 466 35.21 -9.79 2.82
C PHE A 466 35.10 -8.75 1.70
N PHE A 467 33.89 -8.22 1.45
CA PHE A 467 33.65 -7.18 0.43
C PHE A 467 33.86 -5.75 0.94
N ILE A 468 33.70 -5.54 2.24
CA ILE A 468 33.82 -4.25 2.94
C ILE A 468 34.65 -4.49 4.21
N PRO A 469 35.99 -4.51 4.12
CA PRO A 469 36.86 -4.86 5.25
C PRO A 469 36.62 -4.01 6.53
N GLN A 470 36.17 -2.78 6.37
CA GLN A 470 35.90 -1.85 7.48
C GLN A 470 34.76 -2.33 8.41
N VAL A 471 33.92 -3.27 7.98
CA VAL A 471 32.83 -3.79 8.81
C VAL A 471 33.20 -5.05 9.58
N ILE A 472 34.48 -5.48 9.56
CA ILE A 472 34.94 -6.72 10.18
C ILE A 472 34.57 -6.83 11.67
N THR A 473 34.70 -5.75 12.43
CA THR A 473 34.39 -5.75 13.88
C THR A 473 32.91 -6.09 14.13
N GLY A 474 31.99 -5.43 13.40
CA GLY A 474 30.57 -5.75 13.49
C GLY A 474 30.27 -7.15 12.97
N ALA A 475 30.86 -7.56 11.84
CA ALA A 475 30.66 -8.87 11.27
C ALA A 475 31.05 -10.01 12.26
N VAL A 476 32.18 -9.86 12.96
CA VAL A 476 32.60 -10.80 14.00
C VAL A 476 31.65 -10.76 15.19
N LEU A 477 31.29 -9.56 15.69
CA LEU A 477 30.40 -9.41 16.84
C LEU A 477 29.03 -10.07 16.59
N PHE A 478 28.37 -9.70 15.49
CA PHE A 478 27.04 -10.23 15.15
C PHE A 478 27.09 -11.70 14.74
N GLY A 479 28.13 -12.10 14.00
CA GLY A 479 28.36 -13.49 13.61
C GLY A 479 28.57 -14.40 14.85
N THR A 480 29.41 -13.99 15.79
CA THR A 480 29.62 -14.75 17.04
C THR A 480 28.35 -14.77 17.90
N GLY A 481 27.66 -13.64 18.04
CA GLY A 481 26.41 -13.58 18.81
C GLY A 481 25.34 -14.54 18.27
N THR A 482 25.16 -14.58 16.94
CA THR A 482 24.21 -15.51 16.30
C THR A 482 24.67 -16.97 16.37
N LEU A 483 25.98 -17.23 16.28
CA LEU A 483 26.56 -18.57 16.47
C LEU A 483 26.24 -19.10 17.85
N LEU A 484 26.60 -18.36 18.90
CA LEU A 484 26.38 -18.76 20.29
C LEU A 484 24.88 -18.95 20.59
N TYR A 485 24.04 -18.02 20.14
CA TYR A 485 22.60 -18.15 20.30
C TYR A 485 22.06 -19.45 19.67
N THR A 486 22.44 -19.76 18.44
CA THR A 486 21.96 -20.95 17.71
C THR A 486 22.46 -22.24 18.34
N LEU A 487 23.69 -22.26 18.86
CA LEU A 487 24.29 -23.44 19.51
C LEU A 487 23.70 -23.73 20.88
N PHE A 488 23.52 -22.70 21.72
CA PHE A 488 23.21 -22.90 23.13
C PHE A 488 21.72 -22.72 23.46
N THR A 489 20.92 -22.10 22.61
CA THR A 489 19.48 -21.91 22.88
C THR A 489 18.68 -23.16 22.49
N LYS A 490 17.92 -23.70 23.43
CA LYS A 490 17.09 -24.93 23.22
C LYS A 490 16.00 -24.70 22.16
N ARG A 491 15.35 -23.54 22.14
CA ARG A 491 14.34 -23.13 21.15
C ARG A 491 14.72 -21.78 20.57
N THR A 492 15.15 -21.77 19.32
CA THR A 492 15.52 -20.53 18.63
C THR A 492 14.27 -19.74 18.25
N SER A 493 14.33 -18.41 18.44
CA SER A 493 13.29 -17.46 18.03
C SER A 493 13.67 -16.80 16.72
N GLU A 494 12.75 -16.77 15.78
CA GLU A 494 12.94 -16.05 14.51
C GLU A 494 13.16 -14.55 14.74
N LEU A 495 12.48 -13.96 15.72
CA LEU A 495 12.62 -12.56 16.09
C LEU A 495 14.08 -12.18 16.43
N PHE A 496 14.80 -13.06 17.12
CA PHE A 496 16.21 -12.80 17.45
C PHE A 496 17.05 -12.58 16.20
N TYR A 497 16.91 -13.45 15.20
CA TYR A 497 17.67 -13.31 13.94
C TYR A 497 17.32 -12.03 13.20
N PHE A 498 16.04 -11.62 13.19
CA PHE A 498 15.64 -10.34 12.60
C PHE A 498 16.22 -9.15 13.35
N VAL A 499 16.22 -9.16 14.68
CA VAL A 499 16.84 -8.09 15.50
C VAL A 499 18.32 -7.97 15.16
N MET A 500 19.06 -9.10 15.10
CA MET A 500 20.47 -9.10 14.74
C MET A 500 20.73 -8.57 13.32
N LEU A 501 19.86 -8.91 12.36
CA LEU A 501 19.93 -8.38 11.00
C LEU A 501 19.66 -6.86 10.94
N TYR A 502 18.71 -6.35 11.72
CA TYR A 502 18.44 -4.91 11.80
C TYR A 502 19.62 -4.14 12.38
N LEU A 503 20.17 -4.63 13.49
CA LEU A 503 21.31 -3.99 14.14
C LEU A 503 22.54 -4.03 13.23
N PHE A 504 22.79 -5.14 12.55
CA PHE A 504 23.88 -5.25 11.59
C PHE A 504 23.65 -4.35 10.37
N GLY A 505 22.42 -4.27 9.86
CA GLY A 505 22.06 -3.35 8.76
C GLY A 505 22.28 -1.90 9.12
N ALA A 506 21.89 -1.49 10.34
CA ALA A 506 22.13 -0.15 10.84
C ALA A 506 23.65 0.15 11.00
N TYR A 507 24.42 -0.81 11.51
CA TYR A 507 25.87 -0.72 11.59
C TYR A 507 26.53 -0.62 10.21
N LEU A 508 26.11 -1.45 9.28
CA LEU A 508 26.58 -1.42 7.89
C LEU A 508 26.30 -0.05 7.23
N PHE A 509 25.09 0.48 7.42
CA PHE A 509 24.71 1.78 6.90
C PHE A 509 25.57 2.92 7.51
N TYR A 510 25.78 2.90 8.83
CA TYR A 510 26.66 3.84 9.51
C TYR A 510 28.08 3.79 8.94
N MET A 511 28.62 2.60 8.73
CA MET A 511 29.96 2.43 8.17
C MET A 511 30.04 2.91 6.71
N LEU A 512 29.02 2.69 5.89
CA LEU A 512 28.96 3.19 4.51
C LEU A 512 28.98 4.72 4.46
N ILE A 513 28.25 5.41 5.35
CA ILE A 513 28.31 6.87 5.47
C ILE A 513 29.72 7.34 5.84
N ARG A 514 30.38 6.65 6.77
CA ARG A 514 31.68 7.02 7.26
C ARG A 514 32.82 6.81 6.24
N ILE A 515 32.68 5.80 5.37
CA ILE A 515 33.68 5.44 4.36
C ILE A 515 33.51 6.29 3.09
N SER A 516 32.29 6.74 2.81
CA SER A 516 32.00 7.60 1.66
C SER A 516 32.26 9.06 2.07
N PRO A 517 33.19 9.77 1.46
CA PRO A 517 33.32 11.19 1.70
C PRO A 517 32.06 11.89 1.20
N LEU A 518 31.20 12.35 2.11
CA LEU A 518 30.09 13.25 1.84
C LEU A 518 30.63 14.68 1.64
#